data_fb3b4bfc6006b6e067d9409d1eb39e53
#
_entry.id   fb3b4bfc6006b6e067d9409d1eb39e53
#
_cell.length_a   1.000
_cell.length_b   1.000
_cell.length_c   1.000
_cell.angle_alpha   90.00
_cell.angle_beta   90.00
_cell.angle_gamma   90.00
#
_symmetry.space_group_name_H-M   'P 1'
#
loop_
_entity.id
_entity.type
_entity.pdbx_description
1 polymer ?
#
loop_
_entity_poly.entity_id
_entity_poly.type
_entity_poly.pdbx_seq_one_letter_code
_entity_poly.pdbx_strand_id
1 'polypeptide(L)'
;MIVTATLTSNRLSGNGPVLQPADRRVQEIARDLIVNGSIEIRKIDREIVRQGRELLPYGIRVYSRSLHDQEPDISLENIRILHAAGFDPVPHIAARWIRSRGELRDFLSAAVQRYGVSRVLLIGGDITEMMGPYADAGAVLDDGVLEESGIREVGLAAYPEGHALIPKDKLTSILADKLQLAASRGLGSYIVTQFSFVPARIVDFCAAFARIAPATSIYVGIAGPTDPDNLTRYAKICSVSASIRALTEQGFKAAKLISHTDPGAQLEAVARYCAMRETCNITGVHVFSFGGFIKSSQWMHRIYNN
;
A
#
# COMPACT_ATOMS: atom_id res chain seq x y z
N MET A 1 -8.11 -73.86 2.49
CA MET A 1 -7.65 -73.02 3.59
C MET A 1 -7.75 -71.59 3.09
N ILE A 2 -8.80 -70.90 3.48
CA ILE A 2 -9.13 -69.51 3.06
C ILE A 2 -8.58 -68.61 4.19
N VAL A 3 -7.62 -67.74 3.86
CA VAL A 3 -7.10 -66.76 4.81
C VAL A 3 -7.87 -65.46 4.58
N THR A 4 -8.67 -65.09 5.57
CA THR A 4 -9.43 -63.84 5.62
C THR A 4 -8.53 -62.70 6.08
N ALA A 5 -8.27 -61.74 5.20
CA ALA A 5 -7.54 -60.50 5.58
C ALA A 5 -8.52 -59.49 6.21
N THR A 6 -8.28 -59.20 7.47
CA THR A 6 -9.00 -58.16 8.21
C THR A 6 -8.47 -56.77 7.84
N LEU A 7 -9.27 -55.94 7.20
CA LEU A 7 -8.97 -54.54 6.93
C LEU A 7 -9.20 -53.75 8.22
N THR A 8 -8.11 -53.34 8.89
CA THR A 8 -8.15 -52.34 9.95
C THR A 8 -8.28 -50.95 9.35
N SER A 9 -9.41 -50.29 9.57
CA SER A 9 -9.67 -48.91 9.21
C SER A 9 -8.78 -47.97 10.06
N ASN A 10 -7.74 -47.43 9.47
CA ASN A 10 -6.97 -46.35 10.04
C ASN A 10 -7.80 -45.05 9.89
N ARG A 11 -8.42 -44.58 10.95
CA ARG A 11 -8.97 -43.22 11.03
C ARG A 11 -7.79 -42.27 11.01
N LEU A 12 -7.64 -41.55 9.91
CA LEU A 12 -6.78 -40.38 9.83
C LEU A 12 -7.34 -39.31 10.78
N SER A 13 -6.76 -39.21 11.97
CA SER A 13 -6.95 -38.07 12.87
C SER A 13 -6.31 -36.86 12.22
N GLY A 14 -7.13 -35.93 11.73
CA GLY A 14 -6.70 -34.68 11.12
C GLY A 14 -6.22 -33.69 12.15
N ASN A 15 -5.03 -33.90 12.71
CA ASN A 15 -4.30 -32.85 13.39
C ASN A 15 -3.29 -32.30 12.40
N GLY A 16 -3.60 -31.17 11.78
CA GLY A 16 -2.60 -30.35 11.10
C GLY A 16 -1.44 -30.02 12.06
N PRO A 17 -0.27 -29.64 11.54
CA PRO A 17 0.88 -29.37 12.39
C PRO A 17 0.53 -28.31 13.43
N VAL A 18 0.75 -28.62 14.70
CA VAL A 18 0.57 -27.66 15.80
C VAL A 18 1.65 -26.59 15.64
N LEU A 19 1.23 -25.37 15.28
CA LEU A 19 2.12 -24.24 15.11
C LEU A 19 2.87 -23.94 16.40
N GLN A 20 4.16 -23.62 16.29
CA GLN A 20 4.92 -23.11 17.43
C GLN A 20 4.32 -21.76 17.88
N PRO A 21 4.39 -21.40 19.17
CA PRO A 21 3.85 -20.15 19.70
C PRO A 21 4.37 -18.90 18.94
N ALA A 22 5.64 -18.91 18.54
CA ALA A 22 6.24 -17.83 17.75
C ALA A 22 5.60 -17.70 16.36
N ASP A 23 5.30 -18.80 15.69
CA ASP A 23 4.66 -18.78 14.37
C ASP A 23 3.19 -18.33 14.47
N ARG A 24 2.51 -18.68 15.56
CA ARG A 24 1.14 -18.18 15.82
C ARG A 24 1.12 -16.66 15.97
N ARG A 25 2.04 -16.08 16.75
CA ARG A 25 2.18 -14.63 16.91
C ARG A 25 2.46 -13.93 15.56
N VAL A 26 3.29 -14.50 14.73
CA VAL A 26 3.58 -13.97 13.38
C VAL A 26 2.32 -13.97 12.51
N GLN A 27 1.50 -15.01 12.58
CA GLN A 27 0.24 -15.09 11.83
C GLN A 27 -0.78 -14.06 12.33
N GLU A 28 -0.91 -13.87 13.63
CA GLU A 28 -1.78 -12.85 14.24
C GLU A 28 -1.37 -11.45 13.77
N ILE A 29 -0.07 -11.14 13.83
CA ILE A 29 0.46 -9.86 13.34
C ILE A 29 0.22 -9.70 11.83
N ALA A 30 0.46 -10.73 11.02
CA ALA A 30 0.22 -10.69 9.58
C ALA A 30 -1.26 -10.38 9.27
N ARG A 31 -2.18 -10.98 10.02
CA ARG A 31 -3.61 -10.70 9.93
C ARG A 31 -3.92 -9.24 10.30
N ASP A 32 -3.38 -8.75 11.41
CA ASP A 32 -3.58 -7.37 11.87
C ASP A 32 -3.03 -6.36 10.86
N LEU A 33 -1.89 -6.64 10.25
CA LEU A 33 -1.31 -5.80 9.19
C LEU A 33 -2.21 -5.73 7.94
N ILE A 34 -2.93 -6.79 7.60
CA ILE A 34 -3.94 -6.80 6.53
C ILE A 34 -5.20 -6.05 6.93
N VAL A 35 -5.73 -6.31 8.14
CA VAL A 35 -6.96 -5.68 8.66
C VAL A 35 -6.81 -4.16 8.75
N ASN A 36 -5.68 -3.70 9.28
CA ASN A 36 -5.34 -2.28 9.37
C ASN A 36 -4.76 -1.70 8.08
N GLY A 37 -4.66 -2.52 7.04
CA GLY A 37 -4.04 -2.20 5.78
C GLY A 37 -4.90 -1.34 4.85
N SER A 38 -4.50 -1.34 3.59
CA SER A 38 -5.17 -0.63 2.51
C SER A 38 -4.87 -1.28 1.16
N ILE A 39 -5.65 -0.92 0.15
CA ILE A 39 -5.46 -1.44 -1.20
C ILE A 39 -5.65 -0.33 -2.23
N GLU A 40 -4.89 -0.39 -3.33
CA GLU A 40 -5.06 0.51 -4.47
C GLU A 40 -6.08 -0.05 -5.48
N ILE A 41 -6.93 0.82 -6.03
CA ILE A 41 -7.76 0.53 -7.20
C ILE A 41 -7.43 1.50 -8.33
N ARG A 42 -7.15 0.98 -9.53
CA ARG A 42 -6.78 1.82 -10.68
C ARG A 42 -7.96 2.19 -11.57
N LYS A 43 -8.85 1.25 -11.81
CA LYS A 43 -10.07 1.46 -12.59
C LYS A 43 -11.26 1.19 -11.68
N ILE A 44 -12.04 2.23 -11.45
CA ILE A 44 -13.26 2.12 -10.65
C ILE A 44 -14.41 1.78 -11.57
N ASP A 45 -14.95 0.60 -11.33
CA ASP A 45 -16.14 0.06 -11.96
C ASP A 45 -17.05 -0.45 -10.85
N ARG A 46 -18.35 -0.20 -10.96
CA ARG A 46 -19.33 -0.52 -9.89
C ARG A 46 -19.36 -2.02 -9.57
N GLU A 47 -19.23 -2.87 -10.59
CA GLU A 47 -19.24 -4.32 -10.38
C GLU A 47 -17.96 -4.80 -9.72
N ILE A 48 -16.80 -4.28 -10.13
CA ILE A 48 -15.52 -4.56 -9.49
C ILE A 48 -15.53 -4.12 -8.02
N VAL A 49 -16.08 -2.93 -7.74
CA VAL A 49 -16.19 -2.39 -6.38
C VAL A 49 -17.13 -3.25 -5.52
N ARG A 50 -18.28 -3.68 -6.08
CA ARG A 50 -19.23 -4.58 -5.41
C ARG A 50 -18.59 -5.91 -5.05
N GLN A 51 -17.90 -6.56 -6.00
CA GLN A 51 -17.17 -7.82 -5.74
C GLN A 51 -16.07 -7.63 -4.68
N GLY A 52 -15.32 -6.52 -4.73
CA GLY A 52 -14.33 -6.21 -3.72
C GLY A 52 -14.93 -6.04 -2.33
N ARG A 53 -16.14 -5.48 -2.23
CA ARG A 53 -16.84 -5.30 -0.95
C ARG A 53 -17.21 -6.64 -0.28
N GLU A 54 -17.47 -7.68 -1.05
CA GLU A 54 -17.74 -9.02 -0.53
C GLU A 54 -16.49 -9.69 0.07
N LEU A 55 -15.30 -9.24 -0.33
CA LEU A 55 -14.02 -9.81 0.03
C LEU A 55 -13.26 -9.02 1.11
N LEU A 56 -13.50 -7.71 1.20
CA LEU A 56 -12.73 -6.82 2.05
C LEU A 56 -13.53 -6.34 3.26
N PRO A 57 -12.87 -6.02 4.40
CA PRO A 57 -13.54 -5.48 5.58
C PRO A 57 -14.28 -4.17 5.28
N TYR A 58 -15.34 -3.91 6.04
CA TYR A 58 -16.01 -2.59 6.02
C TYR A 58 -15.05 -1.51 6.51
N GLY A 59 -15.04 -0.36 5.82
CA GLY A 59 -14.18 0.77 6.18
C GLY A 59 -12.71 0.60 5.81
N ILE A 60 -12.31 -0.48 5.11
CA ILE A 60 -10.94 -0.58 4.62
C ILE A 60 -10.63 0.59 3.67
N ARG A 61 -9.42 1.11 3.78
CA ARG A 61 -8.95 2.21 2.93
C ARG A 61 -8.68 1.75 1.51
N VAL A 62 -9.33 2.40 0.55
CA VAL A 62 -9.13 2.15 -0.87
C VAL A 62 -8.57 3.39 -1.53
N TYR A 63 -7.35 3.29 -2.01
CA TYR A 63 -6.63 4.38 -2.66
C TYR A 63 -6.97 4.43 -4.14
N SER A 64 -7.35 5.60 -4.62
CA SER A 64 -7.66 5.83 -6.03
C SER A 64 -6.97 7.09 -6.55
N ARG A 65 -6.45 7.02 -7.78
CA ARG A 65 -5.89 8.20 -8.45
C ARG A 65 -6.96 9.27 -8.62
N SER A 66 -6.62 10.50 -8.31
CA SER A 66 -7.51 11.64 -8.39
C SER A 66 -6.80 12.84 -8.99
N LEU A 67 -7.47 13.61 -9.85
CA LEU A 67 -6.93 14.79 -10.55
C LEU A 67 -5.65 14.49 -11.36
N HIS A 68 -5.44 13.25 -11.79
CA HIS A 68 -4.21 12.88 -12.48
C HIS A 68 -4.30 13.13 -14.00
N ASP A 69 -5.16 12.42 -14.67
CA ASP A 69 -5.43 12.50 -16.11
C ASP A 69 -6.95 12.51 -16.37
N GLN A 70 -7.72 12.94 -15.40
CA GLN A 70 -9.17 12.92 -15.41
C GLN A 70 -9.72 14.20 -14.78
N GLU A 71 -10.92 14.57 -15.20
CA GLU A 71 -11.60 15.73 -14.66
C GLU A 71 -12.01 15.55 -13.20
N PRO A 72 -12.12 16.66 -12.41
CA PRO A 72 -12.50 16.62 -11.00
C PRO A 72 -13.82 15.87 -10.73
N ASP A 73 -14.81 16.01 -11.59
CA ASP A 73 -16.12 15.35 -11.45
C ASP A 73 -16.01 13.83 -11.55
N ILE A 74 -15.13 13.31 -12.41
CA ILE A 74 -14.86 11.88 -12.52
C ILE A 74 -14.18 11.38 -11.23
N SER A 75 -13.23 12.15 -10.70
CA SER A 75 -12.56 11.84 -9.44
C SER A 75 -13.54 11.83 -8.27
N LEU A 76 -14.49 12.77 -8.21
CA LEU A 76 -15.55 12.81 -7.18
C LEU A 76 -16.54 11.65 -7.33
N GLU A 77 -16.92 11.28 -8.55
CA GLU A 77 -17.78 10.12 -8.80
C GLU A 77 -17.09 8.81 -8.36
N ASN A 78 -15.80 8.68 -8.59
CA ASN A 78 -15.00 7.55 -8.12
C ASN A 78 -15.02 7.44 -6.59
N ILE A 79 -14.82 8.56 -5.88
CA ILE A 79 -14.93 8.62 -4.42
C ILE A 79 -16.33 8.22 -3.97
N ARG A 80 -17.37 8.74 -4.63
CA ARG A 80 -18.78 8.42 -4.33
C ARG A 80 -19.05 6.92 -4.43
N ILE A 81 -18.57 6.27 -5.49
CA ILE A 81 -18.75 4.82 -5.71
C ILE A 81 -18.09 4.02 -4.60
N LEU A 82 -16.86 4.36 -4.22
CA LEU A 82 -16.13 3.69 -3.14
C LEU A 82 -16.81 3.89 -1.78
N HIS A 83 -17.18 5.13 -1.47
CA HIS A 83 -17.87 5.47 -0.22
C HIS A 83 -19.22 4.74 -0.10
N ALA A 84 -20.02 4.74 -1.17
CA ALA A 84 -21.31 4.04 -1.20
C ALA A 84 -21.20 2.53 -1.01
N ALA A 85 -20.07 1.95 -1.39
CA ALA A 85 -19.76 0.55 -1.13
C ALA A 85 -19.26 0.28 0.30
N GLY A 86 -19.11 1.30 1.14
CA GLY A 86 -18.64 1.16 2.53
C GLY A 86 -17.13 1.04 2.66
N PHE A 87 -16.37 1.51 1.69
CA PHE A 87 -14.93 1.71 1.79
C PHE A 87 -14.61 3.11 2.35
N ASP A 88 -13.39 3.29 2.88
CA ASP A 88 -12.81 4.60 3.20
C ASP A 88 -11.97 5.06 1.99
N PRO A 89 -12.48 5.94 1.12
CA PRO A 89 -11.78 6.36 -0.07
C PRO A 89 -10.64 7.33 0.27
N VAL A 90 -9.44 7.03 -0.23
CA VAL A 90 -8.25 7.87 -0.07
C VAL A 90 -7.81 8.38 -1.45
N PRO A 91 -8.03 9.66 -1.76
CA PRO A 91 -7.53 10.27 -2.98
C PRO A 91 -6.00 10.23 -3.05
N HIS A 92 -5.47 9.75 -4.16
CA HIS A 92 -4.06 9.74 -4.46
C HIS A 92 -3.74 10.95 -5.33
N ILE A 93 -3.16 11.99 -4.74
CA ILE A 93 -2.90 13.29 -5.35
C ILE A 93 -1.46 13.37 -5.82
N ALA A 94 -1.28 13.59 -7.12
CA ALA A 94 0.02 13.82 -7.75
C ALA A 94 0.22 15.31 -8.02
N ALA A 95 1.12 15.95 -7.27
CA ALA A 95 1.32 17.41 -7.25
C ALA A 95 1.47 18.03 -8.64
N ARG A 96 2.31 17.45 -9.51
CA ARG A 96 2.58 17.99 -10.84
C ARG A 96 1.40 17.93 -11.82
N TRP A 97 0.38 17.10 -11.53
CA TRP A 97 -0.83 16.99 -12.33
C TRP A 97 -1.91 18.01 -11.95
N ILE A 98 -1.78 18.69 -10.83
CA ILE A 98 -2.73 19.69 -10.35
C ILE A 98 -2.61 20.94 -11.22
N ARG A 99 -3.70 21.33 -11.89
CA ARG A 99 -3.73 22.46 -12.82
C ARG A 99 -3.78 23.81 -12.10
N SER A 100 -4.46 23.88 -10.95
CA SER A 100 -4.55 25.09 -10.14
C SER A 100 -4.84 24.80 -8.67
N ARG A 101 -4.50 25.75 -7.81
CA ARG A 101 -4.88 25.72 -6.39
C ARG A 101 -6.40 25.63 -6.19
N GLY A 102 -7.14 26.39 -6.98
CA GLY A 102 -8.61 26.41 -6.90
C GLY A 102 -9.22 25.04 -7.22
N GLU A 103 -8.77 24.39 -8.29
CA GLU A 103 -9.22 23.04 -8.67
C GLU A 103 -8.98 22.02 -7.54
N LEU A 104 -7.77 22.03 -6.93
CA LEU A 104 -7.45 21.13 -5.83
C LEU A 104 -8.32 21.41 -4.59
N ARG A 105 -8.47 22.69 -4.19
CA ARG A 105 -9.29 23.10 -3.07
C ARG A 105 -10.75 22.68 -3.25
N ASP A 106 -11.33 22.97 -4.41
CA ASP A 106 -12.74 22.71 -4.69
C ASP A 106 -13.02 21.20 -4.72
N PHE A 107 -12.11 20.40 -5.32
CA PHE A 107 -12.17 18.95 -5.30
C PHE A 107 -12.11 18.40 -3.88
N LEU A 108 -11.10 18.79 -3.10
CA LEU A 108 -10.90 18.30 -1.73
C LEU A 108 -12.06 18.72 -0.82
N SER A 109 -12.50 19.97 -0.89
CA SER A 109 -13.63 20.46 -0.11
C SER A 109 -14.91 19.68 -0.41
N ALA A 110 -15.18 19.37 -1.68
CA ALA A 110 -16.31 18.55 -2.09
C ALA A 110 -16.17 17.10 -1.57
N ALA A 111 -14.97 16.50 -1.65
CA ALA A 111 -14.70 15.16 -1.17
C ALA A 111 -14.89 15.05 0.35
N VAL A 112 -14.41 16.04 1.11
CA VAL A 112 -14.59 16.13 2.56
C VAL A 112 -16.07 16.29 2.93
N GLN A 113 -16.74 17.28 2.36
CA GLN A 113 -18.11 17.64 2.75
C GLN A 113 -19.14 16.59 2.36
N ARG A 114 -18.97 15.95 1.19
CA ARG A 114 -19.98 15.00 0.66
C ARG A 114 -19.73 13.57 1.09
N TYR A 115 -18.47 13.19 1.29
CA TYR A 115 -18.06 11.78 1.47
C TYR A 115 -17.20 11.54 2.70
N GLY A 116 -16.95 12.57 3.53
CA GLY A 116 -16.18 12.44 4.76
C GLY A 116 -14.70 12.09 4.55
N VAL A 117 -14.15 12.37 3.37
CA VAL A 117 -12.72 12.14 3.10
C VAL A 117 -11.90 12.96 4.08
N SER A 118 -11.08 12.29 4.89
CA SER A 118 -10.28 12.94 5.93
C SER A 118 -8.78 12.88 5.66
N ARG A 119 -8.37 12.07 4.66
CA ARG A 119 -6.96 11.82 4.32
C ARG A 119 -6.72 11.74 2.83
N VAL A 120 -5.48 12.04 2.42
CA VAL A 120 -4.99 11.90 1.05
C VAL A 120 -3.63 11.22 1.06
N LEU A 121 -3.26 10.56 -0.04
CA LEU A 121 -1.86 10.18 -0.31
C LEU A 121 -1.27 11.22 -1.27
N LEU A 122 -0.20 11.87 -0.87
CA LEU A 122 0.43 12.95 -1.63
C LEU A 122 1.78 12.50 -2.21
N ILE A 123 1.91 12.60 -3.54
CA ILE A 123 3.14 12.29 -4.27
C ILE A 123 3.54 13.43 -5.20
N GLY A 124 4.77 13.39 -5.72
CA GLY A 124 5.24 14.39 -6.69
C GLY A 124 4.58 14.31 -8.05
N GLY A 125 4.32 13.09 -8.52
CA GLY A 125 3.83 12.82 -9.89
C GLY A 125 4.95 12.36 -10.82
N ASP A 126 4.55 11.73 -11.93
CA ASP A 126 5.38 11.01 -12.90
C ASP A 126 5.64 11.80 -14.21
N ILE A 127 5.15 13.03 -14.29
CA ILE A 127 5.41 13.95 -15.44
C ILE A 127 6.58 14.89 -15.15
N THR A 128 7.29 15.27 -16.20
CA THR A 128 8.44 16.17 -16.11
C THR A 128 8.00 17.62 -15.99
N GLU A 129 7.03 18.03 -16.79
CA GLU A 129 6.48 19.39 -16.79
C GLU A 129 5.29 19.49 -15.86
N MET A 130 5.25 20.54 -15.03
CA MET A 130 4.12 20.81 -14.12
C MET A 130 2.93 21.35 -14.93
N MET A 131 1.74 20.85 -14.62
CA MET A 131 0.51 21.39 -15.20
C MET A 131 0.00 22.67 -14.51
N GLY A 132 0.56 23.00 -13.35
CA GLY A 132 0.17 24.15 -12.54
C GLY A 132 1.22 24.51 -11.49
N PRO A 133 0.83 24.98 -10.28
CA PRO A 133 1.76 25.64 -9.37
C PRO A 133 2.67 24.68 -8.56
N TYR A 134 2.44 23.37 -8.55
CA TYR A 134 3.06 22.46 -7.60
C TYR A 134 4.15 21.60 -8.23
N ALA A 135 5.40 21.86 -7.87
CA ALA A 135 6.56 21.10 -8.34
C ALA A 135 6.68 19.72 -7.71
N ASP A 136 6.23 19.58 -6.47
CA ASP A 136 6.32 18.34 -5.68
C ASP A 136 5.31 18.33 -4.52
N ALA A 137 5.31 17.26 -3.74
CA ALA A 137 4.44 17.09 -2.59
C ALA A 137 4.69 18.14 -1.47
N GLY A 138 5.92 18.63 -1.34
CA GLY A 138 6.26 19.67 -0.36
C GLY A 138 5.57 21.00 -0.69
N ALA A 139 5.52 21.36 -1.98
CA ALA A 139 4.84 22.56 -2.42
C ALA A 139 3.33 22.56 -2.13
N VAL A 140 2.67 21.39 -2.23
CA VAL A 140 1.25 21.26 -1.85
C VAL A 140 1.05 21.37 -0.34
N LEU A 141 1.96 20.77 0.45
CA LEU A 141 1.94 20.89 1.91
C LEU A 141 2.15 22.33 2.37
N ASP A 142 3.09 23.04 1.74
CA ASP A 142 3.43 24.42 2.11
C ASP A 142 2.32 25.41 1.76
N ASP A 143 1.54 25.13 0.73
CA ASP A 143 0.42 25.97 0.28
C ASP A 143 -0.71 26.09 1.33
N GLY A 144 -0.93 25.09 2.16
CA GLY A 144 -2.00 25.08 3.16
C GLY A 144 -3.37 24.66 2.63
N VAL A 145 -3.46 24.24 1.37
CA VAL A 145 -4.74 23.89 0.73
C VAL A 145 -5.38 22.63 1.33
N LEU A 146 -4.56 21.72 1.92
CA LEU A 146 -5.07 20.48 2.51
C LEU A 146 -5.92 20.77 3.76
N GLU A 147 -5.34 21.46 4.74
CA GLU A 147 -6.03 21.83 5.98
C GLU A 147 -7.18 22.81 5.74
N GLU A 148 -7.03 23.75 4.84
CA GLU A 148 -8.11 24.66 4.42
C GLU A 148 -9.32 23.90 3.86
N SER A 149 -9.08 22.81 3.12
CA SER A 149 -10.14 21.97 2.55
C SER A 149 -10.74 20.98 3.56
N GLY A 150 -10.21 20.88 4.79
CA GLY A 150 -10.68 20.00 5.85
C GLY A 150 -10.01 18.63 5.88
N ILE A 151 -8.93 18.41 5.13
CA ILE A 151 -8.09 17.21 5.25
C ILE A 151 -7.38 17.26 6.61
N ARG A 152 -7.29 16.11 7.28
CA ARG A 152 -6.69 15.97 8.61
C ARG A 152 -5.41 15.15 8.61
N GLU A 153 -5.26 14.24 7.65
CA GLU A 153 -4.11 13.36 7.54
C GLU A 153 -3.57 13.32 6.13
N VAL A 154 -2.24 13.26 6.01
CA VAL A 154 -1.54 13.10 4.74
C VAL A 154 -0.62 11.89 4.77
N GLY A 155 -0.81 11.00 3.80
CA GLY A 155 0.14 9.94 3.48
C GLY A 155 1.27 10.49 2.64
N LEU A 156 2.51 10.15 2.99
CA LEU A 156 3.71 10.54 2.26
C LEU A 156 4.41 9.30 1.70
N ALA A 157 4.79 9.36 0.43
CA ALA A 157 5.46 8.24 -0.21
C ALA A 157 6.92 8.10 0.26
N ALA A 158 7.34 6.86 0.50
CA ALA A 158 8.72 6.52 0.79
C ALA A 158 9.24 5.45 -0.18
N TYR A 159 10.54 5.44 -0.42
CA TYR A 159 11.18 4.66 -1.47
C TYR A 159 12.33 3.78 -0.91
N PRO A 160 12.04 2.59 -0.35
CA PRO A 160 13.05 1.73 0.27
C PRO A 160 14.19 1.31 -0.67
N GLU A 161 13.92 1.19 -1.97
CA GLU A 161 14.93 0.84 -2.99
C GLU A 161 15.58 2.04 -3.68
N GLY A 162 15.07 3.24 -3.44
CA GLY A 162 15.48 4.45 -4.13
C GLY A 162 14.39 5.00 -5.03
N HIS A 163 14.69 6.12 -5.68
CA HIS A 163 13.80 6.83 -6.60
C HIS A 163 14.58 7.27 -7.85
N ALA A 164 13.93 7.25 -9.03
CA ALA A 164 14.63 7.56 -10.29
C ALA A 164 15.19 8.99 -10.35
N LEU A 165 14.47 9.94 -9.77
CA LEU A 165 14.75 11.37 -9.87
C LEU A 165 15.32 12.00 -8.58
N ILE A 166 15.36 11.25 -7.46
CA ILE A 166 15.81 11.76 -6.18
C ILE A 166 17.07 11.01 -5.77
N PRO A 167 18.20 11.70 -5.50
CA PRO A 167 19.40 11.05 -4.99
C PRO A 167 19.12 10.29 -3.70
N LYS A 168 19.69 9.09 -3.59
CA LYS A 168 19.40 8.17 -2.48
C LYS A 168 19.72 8.75 -1.11
N ASP A 169 20.80 9.53 -1.01
CA ASP A 169 21.23 10.22 0.20
C ASP A 169 20.26 11.33 0.65
N LYS A 170 19.42 11.82 -0.25
CA LYS A 170 18.42 12.88 0.02
C LYS A 170 17.03 12.33 0.40
N LEU A 171 16.74 11.06 0.11
CA LEU A 171 15.39 10.51 0.30
C LEU A 171 14.90 10.62 1.74
N THR A 172 15.78 10.33 2.70
CA THR A 172 15.44 10.36 4.14
C THR A 172 15.20 11.78 4.63
N SER A 173 16.08 12.73 4.29
CA SER A 173 15.92 14.13 4.71
C SER A 173 14.66 14.75 4.09
N ILE A 174 14.43 14.57 2.79
CA ILE A 174 13.22 15.07 2.11
C ILE A 174 11.94 14.52 2.75
N LEU A 175 11.93 13.25 3.14
CA LEU A 175 10.76 12.67 3.82
C LEU A 175 10.59 13.25 5.23
N ALA A 176 11.68 13.41 5.98
CA ALA A 176 11.64 14.03 7.30
C ALA A 176 11.16 15.48 7.25
N ASP A 177 11.66 16.28 6.30
CA ASP A 177 11.23 17.66 6.07
C ASP A 177 9.71 17.75 5.77
N LYS A 178 9.17 16.84 4.95
CA LYS A 178 7.74 16.78 4.65
C LYS A 178 6.90 16.39 5.88
N LEU A 179 7.38 15.47 6.71
CA LEU A 179 6.70 15.12 7.97
C LEU A 179 6.67 16.32 8.93
N GLN A 180 7.78 17.03 9.05
CA GLN A 180 7.86 18.23 9.87
C GLN A 180 6.94 19.33 9.32
N LEU A 181 6.89 19.53 8.01
CA LEU A 181 6.01 20.49 7.35
C LEU A 181 4.54 20.13 7.59
N ALA A 182 4.13 18.87 7.41
CA ALA A 182 2.78 18.42 7.71
C ALA A 182 2.41 18.69 9.18
N ALA A 183 3.30 18.38 10.12
CA ALA A 183 3.08 18.65 11.54
C ALA A 183 2.94 20.16 11.84
N SER A 184 3.74 21.03 11.21
CA SER A 184 3.63 22.48 11.37
C SER A 184 2.31 23.05 10.83
N ARG A 185 1.67 22.35 9.91
CA ARG A 185 0.34 22.66 9.38
C ARG A 185 -0.81 22.03 10.18
N GLY A 186 -0.50 21.34 11.29
CA GLY A 186 -1.51 20.66 12.12
C GLY A 186 -2.09 19.39 11.47
N LEU A 187 -1.44 18.87 10.42
CA LEU A 187 -1.85 17.63 9.76
C LEU A 187 -1.23 16.41 10.46
N GLY A 188 -2.05 15.40 10.74
CA GLY A 188 -1.54 14.06 10.99
C GLY A 188 -0.80 13.55 9.75
N SER A 189 0.23 12.72 9.96
CA SER A 189 0.97 12.16 8.83
C SER A 189 1.28 10.69 9.02
N TYR A 190 1.35 9.96 7.91
CA TYR A 190 1.76 8.57 7.84
C TYR A 190 2.57 8.32 6.57
N ILE A 191 3.31 7.22 6.56
CA ILE A 191 4.15 6.83 5.45
C ILE A 191 3.53 5.65 4.71
N VAL A 192 3.52 5.73 3.37
CA VAL A 192 3.26 4.59 2.49
C VAL A 192 4.54 4.29 1.72
N THR A 193 5.13 3.11 1.93
CA THR A 193 6.32 2.75 1.17
C THR A 193 5.97 2.27 -0.23
N GLN A 194 6.86 2.53 -1.18
CA GLN A 194 6.83 1.79 -2.44
C GLN A 194 7.05 0.30 -2.15
N PHE A 195 6.47 -0.57 -2.99
CA PHE A 195 6.72 -2.00 -2.88
C PHE A 195 8.19 -2.35 -3.21
N SER A 196 8.65 -3.48 -2.71
CA SER A 196 9.96 -4.05 -3.01
C SER A 196 9.81 -5.56 -3.20
N PHE A 197 10.66 -6.14 -4.04
CA PHE A 197 10.76 -7.60 -4.17
C PHE A 197 11.78 -8.22 -3.21
N VAL A 198 12.49 -7.38 -2.44
CA VAL A 198 13.47 -7.79 -1.44
C VAL A 198 12.97 -7.38 -0.07
N PRO A 199 12.34 -8.27 0.72
CA PRO A 199 11.77 -7.93 2.03
C PRO A 199 12.75 -7.23 2.97
N ALA A 200 14.04 -7.58 2.91
CA ALA A 200 15.08 -6.95 3.72
C ALA A 200 15.18 -5.43 3.49
N ARG A 201 14.97 -4.95 2.25
CA ARG A 201 15.01 -3.51 1.95
C ARG A 201 13.92 -2.73 2.68
N ILE A 202 12.73 -3.32 2.76
CA ILE A 202 11.59 -2.74 3.49
C ILE A 202 11.89 -2.73 4.99
N VAL A 203 12.37 -3.85 5.52
CA VAL A 203 12.71 -4.00 6.93
C VAL A 203 13.82 -3.01 7.34
N ASP A 204 14.89 -2.91 6.54
CA ASP A 204 15.99 -1.97 6.76
C ASP A 204 15.49 -0.50 6.76
N PHE A 205 14.62 -0.14 5.80
CA PHE A 205 14.01 1.17 5.75
C PHE A 205 13.17 1.45 7.02
N CYS A 206 12.28 0.53 7.39
CA CYS A 206 11.43 0.68 8.57
C CYS A 206 12.27 0.80 9.86
N ALA A 207 13.32 -0.02 10.00
CA ALA A 207 14.23 0.02 11.13
C ALA A 207 15.02 1.34 11.22
N ALA A 208 15.46 1.87 10.09
CA ALA A 208 16.16 3.16 10.03
C ALA A 208 15.18 4.30 10.36
N PHE A 209 13.99 4.28 9.78
CA PHE A 209 13.02 5.38 9.93
C PHE A 209 12.35 5.39 11.30
N ALA A 210 12.19 4.25 11.97
CA ALA A 210 11.70 4.17 13.35
C ALA A 210 12.60 4.92 14.35
N ARG A 211 13.90 5.16 14.02
CA ARG A 211 14.81 5.98 14.83
C ARG A 211 14.64 7.48 14.60
N ILE A 212 14.15 7.86 13.41
CA ILE A 212 13.97 9.27 12.99
C ILE A 212 12.60 9.78 13.41
N ALA A 213 11.56 8.98 13.16
CA ALA A 213 10.17 9.32 13.43
C ALA A 213 9.42 8.12 14.05
N PRO A 214 9.70 7.76 15.31
CA PRO A 214 9.16 6.55 15.95
C PRO A 214 7.64 6.57 16.10
N ALA A 215 7.03 7.74 16.20
CA ALA A 215 5.59 7.91 16.33
C ALA A 215 4.84 7.90 14.98
N THR A 216 5.56 7.93 13.85
CA THR A 216 4.93 7.98 12.53
C THR A 216 4.55 6.58 12.08
N SER A 217 3.26 6.37 11.80
CA SER A 217 2.74 5.12 11.25
C SER A 217 3.30 4.82 9.86
N ILE A 218 3.72 3.58 9.64
CA ILE A 218 4.20 3.11 8.34
C ILE A 218 3.24 2.06 7.79
N TYR A 219 2.78 2.26 6.55
CA TYR A 219 2.08 1.27 5.75
C TYR A 219 3.05 0.72 4.70
N VAL A 220 3.41 -0.54 4.86
CA VAL A 220 4.40 -1.20 3.99
C VAL A 220 3.75 -1.55 2.65
N GLY A 221 4.34 -1.05 1.57
CA GLY A 221 3.93 -1.37 0.22
C GLY A 221 4.23 -2.82 -0.15
N ILE A 222 3.22 -3.55 -0.57
CA ILE A 222 3.31 -4.94 -1.04
C ILE A 222 2.73 -5.03 -2.45
N ALA A 223 3.46 -5.67 -3.37
CA ALA A 223 2.94 -5.98 -4.69
C ALA A 223 1.87 -7.07 -4.56
N GLY A 224 0.61 -6.74 -4.86
CA GLY A 224 -0.49 -7.72 -4.87
C GLY A 224 -0.31 -8.79 -5.94
N PRO A 225 -1.06 -9.91 -5.86
CA PRO A 225 -1.01 -10.96 -6.85
C PRO A 225 -1.31 -10.42 -8.25
N THR A 226 -0.36 -10.60 -9.16
CA THR A 226 -0.48 -10.16 -10.56
C THR A 226 0.28 -11.10 -11.47
N ASP A 227 0.12 -10.95 -12.78
CA ASP A 227 0.91 -11.70 -13.75
C ASP A 227 2.34 -11.13 -13.87
N PRO A 228 3.31 -11.94 -14.33
CA PRO A 228 4.72 -11.55 -14.43
C PRO A 228 4.97 -10.35 -15.35
N ASP A 229 4.17 -10.18 -16.40
CA ASP A 229 4.34 -9.09 -17.36
C ASP A 229 3.95 -7.76 -16.73
N ASN A 230 2.81 -7.73 -16.04
CA ASN A 230 2.40 -6.58 -15.25
C ASN A 230 3.42 -6.27 -14.14
N LEU A 231 3.90 -7.28 -13.41
CA LEU A 231 4.90 -7.08 -12.38
C LEU A 231 6.16 -6.42 -12.94
N THR A 232 6.68 -6.93 -14.06
CA THR A 232 7.87 -6.38 -14.74
C THR A 232 7.63 -4.95 -15.23
N ARG A 233 6.47 -4.68 -15.79
CA ARG A 233 6.07 -3.35 -16.26
C ARG A 233 6.05 -2.33 -15.11
N TYR A 234 5.36 -2.67 -14.00
CA TYR A 234 5.28 -1.76 -12.86
C TYR A 234 6.59 -1.60 -12.11
N ALA A 235 7.41 -2.63 -12.04
CA ALA A 235 8.76 -2.53 -11.49
C ALA A 235 9.63 -1.50 -12.23
N LYS A 236 9.51 -1.43 -13.56
CA LYS A 236 10.20 -0.42 -14.37
C LYS A 236 9.64 0.99 -14.10
N ILE A 237 8.32 1.15 -14.09
CA ILE A 237 7.65 2.44 -13.84
C ILE A 237 7.99 2.96 -12.45
N CYS A 238 7.98 2.10 -11.44
CA CYS A 238 8.20 2.47 -10.03
C CYS A 238 9.68 2.48 -9.62
N SER A 239 10.62 2.31 -10.56
CA SER A 239 12.08 2.31 -10.32
C SER A 239 12.57 1.26 -9.31
N VAL A 240 11.81 0.16 -9.12
CA VAL A 240 12.20 -1.00 -8.30
C VAL A 240 12.92 -2.08 -9.13
N SER A 241 13.35 -1.72 -10.33
CA SER A 241 14.07 -2.63 -11.24
C SER A 241 15.48 -3.02 -10.76
N ALA A 242 16.03 -2.31 -9.77
CA ALA A 242 17.32 -2.66 -9.18
C ALA A 242 17.27 -3.99 -8.43
N SER A 243 16.21 -4.26 -7.67
CA SER A 243 16.02 -5.55 -7.00
C SER A 243 15.73 -6.68 -7.99
N ILE A 244 15.02 -6.42 -9.09
CA ILE A 244 14.84 -7.42 -10.16
C ILE A 244 16.19 -7.79 -10.79
N ARG A 245 17.06 -6.81 -11.07
CA ARG A 245 18.42 -7.08 -11.61
C ARG A 245 19.25 -7.88 -10.62
N ALA A 246 19.27 -7.49 -9.35
CA ALA A 246 20.00 -8.23 -8.32
C ALA A 246 19.52 -9.69 -8.18
N LEU A 247 18.23 -9.94 -8.33
CA LEU A 247 17.66 -11.29 -8.33
C LEU A 247 18.06 -12.08 -9.59
N THR A 248 18.10 -11.44 -10.77
CA THR A 248 18.50 -12.09 -12.03
C THR A 248 20.01 -12.35 -12.10
N GLU A 249 20.84 -11.45 -11.59
CA GLU A 249 22.30 -11.58 -11.53
C GLU A 249 22.74 -12.69 -10.56
N GLN A 250 21.95 -12.98 -9.52
CA GLN A 250 22.18 -14.09 -8.59
C GLN A 250 21.71 -15.45 -9.12
N GLY A 251 21.46 -15.58 -10.43
CA GLY A 251 21.08 -16.85 -11.08
C GLY A 251 19.65 -17.31 -10.80
N PHE A 252 18.82 -16.45 -10.26
CA PHE A 252 17.39 -16.71 -10.16
C PHE A 252 16.78 -16.62 -11.57
N LYS A 253 16.46 -17.79 -12.15
CA LYS A 253 15.75 -17.84 -13.44
C LYS A 253 14.44 -17.05 -13.33
N ALA A 254 14.00 -16.42 -14.44
CA ALA A 254 12.72 -15.73 -14.54
C ALA A 254 11.53 -16.50 -13.94
N ALA A 255 11.58 -17.83 -13.97
CA ALA A 255 10.63 -18.72 -13.31
C ALA A 255 10.53 -18.54 -11.77
N LYS A 256 11.60 -18.10 -11.09
CA LYS A 256 11.56 -17.78 -9.65
C LYS A 256 11.04 -16.38 -9.37
N LEU A 257 11.17 -15.43 -10.30
CA LEU A 257 10.42 -14.16 -10.24
C LEU A 257 8.91 -14.44 -10.31
N ILE A 258 8.51 -15.43 -11.11
CA ILE A 258 7.11 -15.88 -11.25
C ILE A 258 6.59 -16.46 -9.91
N SER A 259 7.42 -17.19 -9.15
CA SER A 259 7.04 -17.71 -7.84
C SER A 259 6.98 -16.64 -6.73
N HIS A 260 7.51 -15.43 -6.98
CA HIS A 260 7.38 -14.27 -6.09
C HIS A 260 6.13 -13.42 -6.37
N THR A 261 5.22 -13.92 -7.20
CA THR A 261 3.89 -13.30 -7.37
C THR A 261 2.97 -13.50 -6.17
N ASP A 262 3.36 -14.33 -5.20
CA ASP A 262 2.69 -14.44 -3.91
C ASP A 262 3.32 -13.47 -2.90
N PRO A 263 2.58 -12.44 -2.47
CA PRO A 263 3.06 -11.48 -1.48
C PRO A 263 3.17 -12.03 -0.06
N GLY A 264 2.81 -13.28 0.17
CA GLY A 264 2.84 -13.92 1.49
C GLY A 264 4.21 -13.90 2.15
N ALA A 265 5.29 -14.15 1.40
CA ALA A 265 6.65 -14.10 1.92
C ALA A 265 7.07 -12.69 2.39
N GLN A 266 6.62 -11.64 1.70
CA GLN A 266 6.87 -10.25 2.12
C GLN A 266 6.09 -9.90 3.38
N LEU A 267 4.81 -10.26 3.43
CA LEU A 267 3.98 -10.06 4.60
C LEU A 267 4.54 -10.77 5.82
N GLU A 268 4.95 -12.04 5.67
CA GLU A 268 5.56 -12.82 6.74
C GLU A 268 6.86 -12.19 7.25
N ALA A 269 7.74 -11.72 6.36
CA ALA A 269 8.98 -11.05 6.76
C ALA A 269 8.70 -9.78 7.59
N VAL A 270 7.71 -8.98 7.19
CA VAL A 270 7.28 -7.78 7.94
C VAL A 270 6.67 -8.18 9.28
N ALA A 271 5.81 -9.20 9.33
CA ALA A 271 5.20 -9.68 10.55
C ALA A 271 6.24 -10.24 11.54
N ARG A 272 7.24 -10.99 11.06
CA ARG A 272 8.38 -11.46 11.87
C ARG A 272 9.21 -10.29 12.41
N TYR A 273 9.44 -9.26 11.60
CA TYR A 273 10.12 -8.05 12.05
C TYR A 273 9.37 -7.37 13.20
N CYS A 274 8.04 -7.24 13.11
CA CYS A 274 7.22 -6.67 14.18
C CYS A 274 7.19 -7.58 15.42
N ALA A 275 7.10 -8.90 15.24
CA ALA A 275 7.04 -9.87 16.34
C ALA A 275 8.28 -9.86 17.25
N MET A 276 9.44 -9.47 16.71
CA MET A 276 10.70 -9.37 17.44
C MET A 276 10.91 -8.06 18.20
N ARG A 277 9.90 -7.17 18.22
CA ARG A 277 9.98 -5.84 18.84
C ARG A 277 8.86 -5.61 19.83
N GLU A 278 9.17 -4.90 20.92
CA GLU A 278 8.14 -4.47 21.88
C GLU A 278 7.25 -3.37 21.27
N THR A 279 7.85 -2.48 20.47
CA THR A 279 7.13 -1.43 19.74
C THR A 279 7.50 -1.48 18.26
N CYS A 280 6.49 -1.43 17.40
CA CYS A 280 6.65 -1.40 15.96
C CYS A 280 5.74 -0.33 15.38
N ASN A 281 6.29 0.60 14.60
CA ASN A 281 5.52 1.65 13.95
C ASN A 281 4.96 1.24 12.57
N ILE A 282 5.09 -0.02 12.20
CA ILE A 282 4.40 -0.58 11.03
C ILE A 282 2.95 -0.88 11.48
N THR A 283 2.02 -0.09 10.96
CA THR A 283 0.61 -0.16 11.33
C THR A 283 -0.18 -1.09 10.41
N GLY A 284 0.23 -1.23 9.16
CA GLY A 284 -0.46 -2.05 8.18
C GLY A 284 0.35 -2.20 6.90
N VAL A 285 -0.26 -2.88 5.93
CA VAL A 285 0.28 -2.98 4.57
C VAL A 285 -0.56 -2.18 3.59
N HIS A 286 0.08 -1.67 2.54
CA HIS A 286 -0.59 -1.08 1.38
C HIS A 286 -0.40 -2.00 0.17
N VAL A 287 -1.50 -2.57 -0.34
CA VAL A 287 -1.45 -3.54 -1.44
C VAL A 287 -1.60 -2.82 -2.78
N PHE A 288 -0.51 -2.80 -3.56
CA PHE A 288 -0.52 -2.33 -4.95
C PHE A 288 -1.16 -3.39 -5.85
N SER A 289 -2.37 -3.14 -6.31
CA SER A 289 -3.16 -4.15 -7.06
C SER A 289 -2.74 -4.34 -8.52
N PHE A 290 -2.02 -3.37 -9.10
CA PHE A 290 -1.58 -3.37 -10.50
C PHE A 290 -2.71 -3.66 -11.52
N GLY A 291 -3.93 -3.25 -11.21
CA GLY A 291 -5.14 -3.51 -11.98
C GLY A 291 -5.83 -4.83 -11.64
N GLY A 292 -5.21 -5.67 -10.79
CA GLY A 292 -5.79 -6.92 -10.28
C GLY A 292 -6.53 -6.74 -8.95
N PHE A 293 -7.40 -5.74 -8.82
CA PHE A 293 -8.08 -5.42 -7.57
C PHE A 293 -8.76 -6.63 -6.94
N ILE A 294 -9.53 -7.41 -7.72
CA ILE A 294 -10.24 -8.61 -7.20
C ILE A 294 -9.25 -9.69 -6.74
N LYS A 295 -8.19 -9.96 -7.53
CA LYS A 295 -7.16 -10.96 -7.13
C LYS A 295 -6.48 -10.57 -5.82
N SER A 296 -6.14 -9.28 -5.68
CA SER A 296 -5.54 -8.75 -4.47
C SER A 296 -6.51 -8.79 -3.28
N SER A 297 -7.79 -8.46 -3.50
CA SER A 297 -8.84 -8.57 -2.49
C SER A 297 -9.04 -10.02 -2.03
N GLN A 298 -9.05 -11.00 -2.95
CA GLN A 298 -9.12 -12.43 -2.64
C GLN A 298 -7.91 -12.89 -1.82
N TRP A 299 -6.72 -12.40 -2.14
CA TRP A 299 -5.52 -12.71 -1.36
C TRP A 299 -5.62 -12.15 0.07
N MET A 300 -6.01 -10.88 0.23
CA MET A 300 -6.23 -10.27 1.55
C MET A 300 -7.31 -11.02 2.32
N HIS A 301 -8.42 -11.40 1.67
CA HIS A 301 -9.53 -12.14 2.26
C HIS A 301 -9.09 -13.48 2.87
N ARG A 302 -8.24 -14.24 2.15
CA ARG A 302 -7.70 -15.51 2.69
C ARG A 302 -6.91 -15.32 3.96
N ILE A 303 -6.11 -14.25 4.08
CA ILE A 303 -5.31 -13.98 5.27
C ILE A 303 -6.19 -13.45 6.41
N TYR A 304 -7.17 -12.62 6.06
CA TYR A 304 -8.10 -12.03 7.02
C TYR A 304 -8.98 -13.06 7.72
N ASN A 305 -9.39 -14.13 7.02
CA ASN A 305 -10.29 -15.16 7.53
C ASN A 305 -9.59 -16.43 8.07
N ASN A 306 -8.28 -16.53 7.95
CA ASN A 306 -7.46 -17.59 8.57
C ASN A 306 -6.89 -17.12 9.90
#